data_438c25450b6339443f343a8346079f46
#
_entry.id   438c25450b6339443f343a8346079f46
#
_cell.length_a   1.000
_cell.length_b   1.000
_cell.length_c   1.000
_cell.angle_alpha   90.00
_cell.angle_beta   90.00
_cell.angle_gamma   90.00
#
_symmetry.space_group_name_H-M   'P 1'
#
loop_
_entity.id
_entity.type
_entity.pdbx_description
1 polymer ?
#
loop_
_entity_poly.entity_id
_entity_poly.type
_entity_poly.pdbx_seq_one_letter_code
_entity_poly.pdbx_strand_id
1 'polypeptide(L)'
;PVNGDSSLVIPETSVPIVKLAEGQAILVYAKAKMGTAKQHAKWQTVVAPRFYQAPTLTVSSGKGSKTVIDTVGKEHFKKKGKNHVIDDPVKAHEAIKKLESLWNDEDAKNAMTVTRNKTHFILEFETTGAMEAKLALEQALKSLDSHCKEFMTSIDAAA
;
A
#
# COMPACT_ATOMS: atom_id res chain seq x y z
N PRO A 1 6.43 -31.32 6.83
CA PRO A 1 5.52 -30.93 7.90
C PRO A 1 6.28 -30.96 9.22
N VAL A 2 6.43 -29.80 9.81
CA VAL A 2 7.07 -29.67 11.12
C VAL A 2 6.08 -30.19 12.15
N ASN A 3 6.34 -31.39 12.69
CA ASN A 3 5.66 -31.93 13.88
C ASN A 3 4.14 -31.65 14.07
N GLY A 4 3.36 -31.78 12.99
CA GLY A 4 1.91 -31.85 13.12
C GLY A 4 1.15 -30.55 13.42
N ASP A 5 1.82 -29.40 13.54
CA ASP A 5 1.12 -28.13 13.70
C ASP A 5 0.72 -27.57 12.34
N SER A 6 -0.56 -27.77 11.97
CA SER A 6 -1.14 -27.29 10.72
C SER A 6 -1.22 -25.76 10.61
N SER A 7 -0.96 -25.03 11.70
CA SER A 7 -0.92 -23.57 11.71
C SER A 7 0.39 -23.00 11.18
N LEU A 8 1.45 -23.82 11.11
CA LEU A 8 2.76 -23.45 10.57
C LEU A 8 2.85 -23.83 9.10
N VAL A 9 2.13 -23.15 8.26
CA VAL A 9 2.21 -23.32 6.80
C VAL A 9 3.26 -22.37 6.24
N ILE A 10 4.20 -22.92 5.46
CA ILE A 10 5.09 -22.11 4.63
C ILE A 10 4.28 -21.69 3.39
N PRO A 11 3.93 -20.41 3.23
CA PRO A 11 3.04 -19.97 2.16
C PRO A 11 3.65 -20.14 0.77
N GLU A 12 4.98 -20.09 0.66
CA GLU A 12 5.70 -20.26 -0.59
C GLU A 12 6.59 -21.52 -0.49
N THR A 13 6.21 -22.59 -1.17
CA THR A 13 6.91 -23.87 -1.16
C THR A 13 7.90 -24.02 -2.31
N SER A 14 7.86 -23.13 -3.30
CA SER A 14 8.70 -23.19 -4.51
C SER A 14 9.98 -22.37 -4.42
N VAL A 15 10.30 -21.78 -3.25
CA VAL A 15 11.52 -21.00 -3.06
C VAL A 15 12.76 -21.88 -3.21
N PRO A 16 13.64 -21.65 -4.23
CA PRO A 16 14.86 -22.42 -4.39
C PRO A 16 15.88 -22.08 -3.30
N ILE A 17 16.38 -23.09 -2.60
CA ILE A 17 17.38 -22.93 -1.53
C ILE A 17 18.78 -23.08 -2.09
N VAL A 18 19.00 -24.11 -2.93
CA VAL A 18 20.30 -24.42 -3.51
C VAL A 18 20.11 -25.21 -4.81
N LYS A 19 21.02 -25.04 -5.74
CA LYS A 19 21.12 -25.85 -6.96
C LYS A 19 22.20 -26.93 -6.77
N LEU A 20 21.82 -28.18 -6.85
CA LEU A 20 22.73 -29.30 -6.72
C LEU A 20 23.10 -29.86 -8.10
N ALA A 21 24.35 -30.24 -8.27
CA ALA A 21 24.82 -31.02 -9.42
C ALA A 21 24.59 -32.53 -9.19
N GLU A 22 24.77 -33.31 -10.24
CA GLU A 22 24.65 -34.77 -10.16
C GLU A 22 25.62 -35.34 -9.11
N GLY A 23 25.14 -36.24 -8.27
CA GLY A 23 25.91 -36.83 -7.19
C GLY A 23 26.09 -36.00 -5.93
N GLN A 24 25.60 -34.76 -5.91
CA GLN A 24 25.61 -33.91 -4.72
C GLN A 24 24.34 -34.11 -3.88
N ALA A 25 24.51 -34.12 -2.57
CA ALA A 25 23.41 -34.16 -1.60
C ALA A 25 23.58 -33.05 -0.54
N ILE A 26 22.49 -32.56 -0.02
CA ILE A 26 22.48 -31.60 1.09
C ILE A 26 21.63 -32.16 2.23
N LEU A 27 22.13 -32.03 3.45
CA LEU A 27 21.38 -32.30 4.67
C LEU A 27 21.27 -30.99 5.45
N VAL A 28 20.05 -30.56 5.74
CA VAL A 28 19.79 -29.27 6.41
C VAL A 28 19.02 -29.50 7.70
N TYR A 29 19.53 -28.97 8.79
CA TYR A 29 18.82 -28.81 10.06
C TYR A 29 18.54 -27.32 10.24
N ALA A 30 17.27 -26.95 10.21
CA ALA A 30 16.85 -25.57 10.35
C ALA A 30 16.01 -25.37 11.61
N LYS A 31 16.34 -24.34 12.40
CA LYS A 31 15.57 -23.90 13.55
C LYS A 31 14.90 -22.56 13.24
N ALA A 32 13.57 -22.57 13.19
CA ALA A 32 12.79 -21.35 13.01
C ALA A 32 12.75 -20.53 14.30
N LYS A 33 12.88 -19.22 14.16
CA LYS A 33 12.69 -18.23 15.25
C LYS A 33 11.81 -17.11 14.74
N MET A 34 10.91 -16.64 15.61
CA MET A 34 10.16 -15.42 15.39
C MET A 34 10.99 -14.18 15.74
N GLY A 35 10.73 -13.09 15.07
CA GLY A 35 11.38 -11.82 15.32
C GLY A 35 10.64 -10.68 14.63
N THR A 36 11.14 -9.48 14.80
CA THR A 36 10.58 -8.26 14.22
C THR A 36 11.57 -7.61 13.23
N ALA A 37 11.06 -6.83 12.30
CA ALA A 37 11.88 -6.11 11.32
C ALA A 37 12.90 -5.16 11.98
N LYS A 38 12.64 -4.68 13.21
CA LYS A 38 13.60 -3.89 14.00
C LYS A 38 14.86 -4.68 14.38
N GLN A 39 14.72 -6.00 14.57
CA GLN A 39 15.85 -6.87 14.93
C GLN A 39 16.64 -7.28 13.69
N HIS A 40 15.96 -7.61 12.60
CA HIS A 40 16.60 -7.99 11.34
C HIS A 40 15.60 -7.94 10.18
N ALA A 41 16.05 -7.47 9.02
CA ALA A 41 15.23 -7.34 7.81
C ALA A 41 14.60 -8.66 7.31
N LYS A 42 15.17 -9.83 7.65
CA LYS A 42 14.59 -11.14 7.31
C LYS A 42 13.19 -11.37 7.87
N TRP A 43 12.79 -10.64 8.92
CA TRP A 43 11.45 -10.68 9.50
C TRP A 43 10.53 -9.57 9.00
N GLN A 44 10.98 -8.82 7.98
CA GLN A 44 10.14 -7.81 7.35
C GLN A 44 9.03 -8.49 6.54
N THR A 45 7.78 -8.21 6.89
CA THR A 45 6.60 -8.79 6.25
C THR A 45 5.97 -7.88 5.21
N VAL A 46 6.31 -6.59 5.24
CA VAL A 46 5.74 -5.55 4.40
C VAL A 46 6.86 -4.73 3.77
N VAL A 47 6.72 -4.43 2.48
CA VAL A 47 7.62 -3.57 1.71
C VAL A 47 6.86 -2.40 1.09
N ALA A 48 7.59 -1.33 0.77
CA ALA A 48 7.07 -0.13 0.13
C ALA A 48 5.79 0.46 0.78
N PRO A 49 5.69 0.56 2.14
CA PRO A 49 4.54 1.18 2.75
C PRO A 49 4.50 2.66 2.40
N ARG A 50 3.37 3.12 1.88
CA ARG A 50 3.11 4.52 1.57
C ARG A 50 1.68 4.89 1.91
N PHE A 51 1.45 6.16 2.19
CA PHE A 51 0.11 6.68 2.42
C PHE A 51 -0.06 8.04 1.76
N TYR A 52 -1.29 8.36 1.41
CA TYR A 52 -1.66 9.67 0.88
C TYR A 52 -3.07 10.03 1.28
N GLN A 53 -3.34 11.33 1.32
CA GLN A 53 -4.70 11.84 1.55
C GLN A 53 -5.59 11.48 0.37
N ALA A 54 -6.81 11.03 0.66
CA ALA A 54 -7.79 10.65 -0.35
C ALA A 54 -8.08 11.82 -1.31
N PRO A 55 -7.69 11.73 -2.60
CA PRO A 55 -7.91 12.79 -3.57
C PRO A 55 -9.29 12.68 -4.20
N THR A 56 -9.80 13.83 -4.65
CA THR A 56 -10.91 13.95 -5.59
C THR A 56 -10.44 14.80 -6.77
N LEU A 57 -10.64 14.32 -7.98
CA LEU A 57 -10.31 15.05 -9.20
C LEU A 57 -11.59 15.66 -9.76
N THR A 58 -11.60 16.96 -9.97
CA THR A 58 -12.67 17.69 -10.63
C THR A 58 -12.16 18.36 -11.88
N VAL A 59 -12.84 18.17 -13.00
CA VAL A 59 -12.55 18.81 -14.28
C VAL A 59 -13.69 19.75 -14.63
N SER A 60 -13.39 21.04 -14.68
CA SER A 60 -14.33 22.11 -15.02
C SER A 60 -14.47 22.22 -16.54
N SER A 61 -15.64 22.67 -17.04
CA SER A 61 -15.84 22.96 -18.44
C SER A 61 -14.98 24.15 -18.88
N GLY A 62 -14.19 23.98 -19.95
CA GLY A 62 -13.31 25.04 -20.46
C GLY A 62 -12.28 24.50 -21.44
N LYS A 63 -11.34 25.38 -21.83
CA LYS A 63 -10.16 24.97 -22.60
C LYS A 63 -9.38 23.92 -21.80
N GLY A 64 -8.83 22.92 -22.47
CA GLY A 64 -8.09 21.84 -21.81
C GLY A 64 -8.95 20.74 -21.19
N SER A 65 -10.24 20.97 -20.88
CA SER A 65 -11.08 19.94 -20.24
C SER A 65 -11.19 18.65 -21.06
N LYS A 66 -11.30 18.80 -22.41
CA LYS A 66 -11.35 17.66 -23.32
C LYS A 66 -10.05 16.85 -23.27
N THR A 67 -8.90 17.51 -23.30
CA THR A 67 -7.59 16.87 -23.22
C THR A 67 -7.44 16.07 -21.94
N VAL A 68 -7.85 16.63 -20.79
CA VAL A 68 -7.81 15.96 -19.49
C VAL A 68 -8.71 14.72 -19.47
N ILE A 69 -9.95 14.86 -19.99
CA ILE A 69 -10.93 13.76 -20.01
C ILE A 69 -10.47 12.64 -20.95
N ASP A 70 -9.95 12.99 -22.13
CA ASP A 70 -9.48 12.00 -23.11
C ASP A 70 -8.23 11.26 -22.61
N THR A 71 -7.34 11.93 -21.86
CA THR A 71 -6.13 11.31 -21.27
C THR A 71 -6.47 10.31 -20.17
N VAL A 72 -7.44 10.61 -19.34
CA VAL A 72 -7.85 9.73 -18.22
C VAL A 72 -8.79 8.62 -18.69
N GLY A 73 -9.67 8.92 -19.64
CA GLY A 73 -10.79 8.09 -20.08
C GLY A 73 -12.12 8.60 -19.50
N LYS A 74 -13.04 8.91 -20.40
CA LYS A 74 -14.35 9.50 -20.06
C LYS A 74 -15.19 8.62 -19.12
N GLU A 75 -15.02 7.32 -19.20
CA GLU A 75 -15.71 6.30 -18.43
C GLU A 75 -15.41 6.37 -16.92
N HIS A 76 -14.28 6.97 -16.55
CA HIS A 76 -13.87 7.11 -15.13
C HIS A 76 -14.57 8.29 -14.44
N PHE A 77 -15.15 9.21 -15.21
CA PHE A 77 -15.77 10.42 -14.67
C PHE A 77 -17.27 10.27 -14.45
N LYS A 78 -17.74 10.78 -13.33
CA LYS A 78 -19.15 11.06 -13.06
C LYS A 78 -19.47 12.50 -13.41
N LYS A 79 -20.56 12.74 -14.09
CA LYS A 79 -21.00 14.11 -14.39
C LYS A 79 -21.72 14.71 -13.19
N LYS A 80 -21.21 15.83 -12.68
CA LYS A 80 -21.86 16.65 -11.63
C LYS A 80 -22.10 18.08 -12.15
N GLY A 81 -23.32 18.32 -12.65
CA GLY A 81 -23.66 19.58 -13.29
C GLY A 81 -22.83 19.83 -14.55
N LYS A 82 -22.04 20.91 -14.55
CA LYS A 82 -21.13 21.25 -15.66
C LYS A 82 -19.75 20.59 -15.54
N ASN A 83 -19.45 19.96 -14.42
CA ASN A 83 -18.13 19.38 -14.12
C ASN A 83 -18.14 17.87 -14.29
N HIS A 84 -16.95 17.31 -14.53
CA HIS A 84 -16.67 15.89 -14.52
C HIS A 84 -15.83 15.59 -13.27
N VAL A 85 -16.23 14.60 -12.46
CA VAL A 85 -15.63 14.33 -11.14
C VAL A 85 -15.27 12.86 -11.01
N ILE A 86 -14.09 12.58 -10.50
CA ILE A 86 -13.71 11.26 -9.97
C ILE A 86 -13.65 11.41 -8.44
N ASP A 87 -14.63 10.84 -7.76
CA ASP A 87 -14.78 10.90 -6.30
C ASP A 87 -14.29 9.63 -5.58
N ASP A 88 -14.01 8.55 -6.33
CA ASP A 88 -13.31 7.38 -5.83
C ASP A 88 -11.83 7.72 -5.65
N PRO A 89 -11.29 7.64 -4.41
CA PRO A 89 -9.93 8.11 -4.15
C PRO A 89 -8.83 7.31 -4.85
N VAL A 90 -9.03 6.01 -5.05
CA VAL A 90 -8.04 5.14 -5.73
C VAL A 90 -7.99 5.50 -7.21
N LYS A 91 -9.17 5.57 -7.85
CA LYS A 91 -9.28 5.97 -9.25
C LYS A 91 -8.82 7.40 -9.49
N ALA A 92 -9.11 8.32 -8.56
CA ALA A 92 -8.64 9.69 -8.65
C ALA A 92 -7.11 9.77 -8.56
N HIS A 93 -6.48 8.99 -7.67
CA HIS A 93 -5.03 8.92 -7.57
C HIS A 93 -4.37 8.38 -8.84
N GLU A 94 -4.91 7.32 -9.42
CA GLU A 94 -4.45 6.76 -10.70
C GLU A 94 -4.62 7.76 -11.85
N ALA A 95 -5.77 8.46 -11.89
CA ALA A 95 -6.04 9.49 -12.89
C ALA A 95 -5.03 10.64 -12.78
N ILE A 96 -4.73 11.11 -11.57
CA ILE A 96 -3.74 12.17 -11.33
C ILE A 96 -2.36 11.77 -11.84
N LYS A 97 -1.94 10.52 -11.62
CA LYS A 97 -0.67 9.99 -12.17
C LYS A 97 -0.63 10.04 -13.70
N LYS A 98 -1.73 9.68 -14.37
CA LYS A 98 -1.81 9.76 -15.84
C LYS A 98 -1.71 11.20 -16.34
N LEU A 99 -2.20 12.16 -15.55
CA LEU A 99 -2.20 13.58 -15.89
C LEU A 99 -0.86 14.29 -15.66
N GLU A 100 0.15 13.63 -15.07
CA GLU A 100 1.48 14.19 -14.88
C GLU A 100 2.11 14.64 -16.21
N SER A 101 1.81 13.96 -17.31
CA SER A 101 2.26 14.35 -18.66
C SER A 101 1.69 15.69 -19.15
N LEU A 102 0.56 16.13 -18.60
CA LEU A 102 -0.12 17.37 -18.96
C LEU A 102 0.22 18.56 -18.04
N TRP A 103 1.14 18.42 -17.10
CA TRP A 103 1.45 19.49 -16.14
C TRP A 103 2.11 20.73 -16.76
N ASN A 104 2.64 20.61 -17.97
CA ASN A 104 3.16 21.72 -18.76
C ASN A 104 2.10 22.36 -19.69
N ASP A 105 0.89 21.79 -19.76
CA ASP A 105 -0.23 22.35 -20.50
C ASP A 105 -1.07 23.23 -19.56
N GLU A 106 -0.95 24.55 -19.71
CA GLU A 106 -1.63 25.54 -18.90
C GLU A 106 -3.16 25.42 -19.00
N ASP A 107 -3.71 25.15 -20.18
CA ASP A 107 -5.14 25.00 -20.38
C ASP A 107 -5.68 23.75 -19.65
N ALA A 108 -4.95 22.61 -19.73
CA ALA A 108 -5.28 21.39 -19.00
C ALA A 108 -5.20 21.60 -17.47
N LYS A 109 -4.14 22.25 -17.02
CA LYS A 109 -3.91 22.54 -15.60
C LYS A 109 -5.02 23.44 -15.02
N ASN A 110 -5.44 24.46 -15.72
CA ASN A 110 -6.50 25.36 -15.31
C ASN A 110 -7.88 24.68 -15.34
N ALA A 111 -8.08 23.65 -16.17
CA ALA A 111 -9.32 22.91 -16.24
C ALA A 111 -9.49 21.90 -15.08
N MET A 112 -8.41 21.50 -14.38
CA MET A 112 -8.45 20.48 -13.34
C MET A 112 -8.23 21.05 -11.95
N THR A 113 -8.94 20.49 -10.99
CA THR A 113 -8.79 20.81 -9.56
C THR A 113 -8.68 19.51 -8.79
N VAL A 114 -7.60 19.36 -8.01
CA VAL A 114 -7.39 18.22 -7.12
C VAL A 114 -7.64 18.71 -5.68
N THR A 115 -8.64 18.15 -5.04
CA THR A 115 -8.88 18.33 -3.60
C THR A 115 -8.47 17.10 -2.85
N ARG A 116 -7.92 17.26 -1.63
CA ARG A 116 -7.50 16.15 -0.76
C ARG A 116 -8.24 16.22 0.57
N ASN A 117 -8.81 15.10 0.97
CA ASN A 117 -9.48 15.00 2.26
C ASN A 117 -8.43 14.85 3.37
N LYS A 118 -8.40 15.79 4.32
CA LYS A 118 -7.41 15.84 5.41
C LYS A 118 -7.59 14.74 6.46
N THR A 119 -8.76 14.13 6.53
CA THR A 119 -9.12 13.11 7.53
C THR A 119 -9.24 11.71 6.96
N HIS A 120 -9.11 11.56 5.65
CA HIS A 120 -9.22 10.27 4.97
C HIS A 120 -7.92 9.97 4.24
N PHE A 121 -7.33 8.82 4.54
CA PHE A 121 -6.05 8.37 4.01
C PHE A 121 -6.21 7.03 3.29
N ILE A 122 -5.39 6.84 2.27
CA ILE A 122 -5.20 5.56 1.62
C ILE A 122 -3.81 5.07 1.99
N LEU A 123 -3.74 3.85 2.51
CA LEU A 123 -2.51 3.14 2.81
C LEU A 123 -2.29 2.08 1.74
N GLU A 124 -1.13 2.10 1.11
CA GLU A 124 -0.69 1.10 0.14
C GLU A 124 0.58 0.44 0.64
N PHE A 125 0.68 -0.86 0.51
CA PHE A 125 1.88 -1.63 0.82
C PHE A 125 1.86 -2.98 0.08
N GLU A 126 3.01 -3.59 -0.05
CA GLU A 126 3.17 -4.93 -0.60
C GLU A 126 3.63 -5.89 0.50
N THR A 127 3.15 -7.12 0.48
CA THR A 127 3.63 -8.15 1.40
C THR A 127 4.77 -8.94 0.77
N THR A 128 5.70 -9.40 1.59
CA THR A 128 6.81 -10.27 1.14
C THR A 128 6.37 -11.72 0.90
N GLY A 129 5.07 -12.04 1.06
CA GLY A 129 4.53 -13.40 1.00
C GLY A 129 4.57 -14.15 2.34
N ALA A 130 5.27 -13.62 3.34
CA ALA A 130 5.34 -14.25 4.67
C ALA A 130 4.03 -14.13 5.46
N MET A 131 3.17 -13.19 5.09
CA MET A 131 1.90 -12.90 5.79
C MET A 131 0.90 -12.29 4.81
N GLU A 132 -0.38 -12.60 4.96
CA GLU A 132 -1.46 -11.94 4.19
C GLU A 132 -1.55 -10.45 4.53
N ALA A 133 -1.89 -9.62 3.54
CA ALA A 133 -1.94 -8.16 3.69
C ALA A 133 -2.91 -7.71 4.81
N LYS A 134 -4.08 -8.35 4.90
CA LYS A 134 -5.06 -8.06 5.96
C LYS A 134 -4.48 -8.36 7.35
N LEU A 135 -3.86 -9.53 7.51
CA LEU A 135 -3.26 -9.93 8.78
C LEU A 135 -2.09 -9.02 9.15
N ALA A 136 -1.25 -8.62 8.17
CA ALA A 136 -0.16 -7.68 8.39
C ALA A 136 -0.66 -6.33 8.92
N LEU A 137 -1.74 -5.79 8.35
CA LEU A 137 -2.37 -4.55 8.82
C LEU A 137 -2.95 -4.71 10.24
N GLU A 138 -3.65 -5.80 10.52
CA GLU A 138 -4.21 -6.06 11.85
C GLU A 138 -3.11 -6.16 12.92
N GLN A 139 -2.01 -6.84 12.61
CA GLN A 139 -0.87 -6.95 13.54
C GLN A 139 -0.16 -5.60 13.73
N ALA A 140 -0.03 -4.79 12.68
CA ALA A 140 0.53 -3.46 12.78
C ALA A 140 -0.30 -2.55 13.71
N LEU A 141 -1.64 -2.59 13.58
CA LEU A 141 -2.55 -1.85 14.45
C LEU A 141 -2.48 -2.32 15.90
N LYS A 142 -2.43 -3.63 16.15
CA LYS A 142 -2.23 -4.20 17.51
C LYS A 142 -0.90 -3.77 18.12
N SER A 143 0.17 -3.77 17.31
CA SER A 143 1.48 -3.33 17.78
C SER A 143 1.48 -1.84 18.14
N LEU A 144 0.82 -1.00 17.33
CA LEU A 144 0.67 0.42 17.62
C LEU A 144 -0.11 0.66 18.93
N ASP A 145 -1.23 -0.04 19.10
CA ASP A 145 -2.05 0.03 20.33
C ASP A 145 -1.22 -0.38 21.57
N SER A 146 -0.43 -1.47 21.48
CA SER A 146 0.47 -1.90 22.55
C SER A 146 1.50 -0.83 22.91
N HIS A 147 2.16 -0.23 21.91
CA HIS A 147 3.13 0.84 22.16
C HIS A 147 2.50 2.07 22.79
N CYS A 148 1.27 2.44 22.38
CA CYS A 148 0.54 3.55 23.01
C CYS A 148 0.23 3.24 24.49
N LYS A 149 -0.21 2.03 24.81
CA LYS A 149 -0.49 1.60 26.19
C LYS A 149 0.77 1.59 27.04
N GLU A 150 1.87 1.05 26.53
CA GLU A 150 3.18 1.06 27.20
C GLU A 150 3.64 2.48 27.49
N PHE A 151 3.48 3.39 26.54
CA PHE A 151 3.82 4.80 26.69
C PHE A 151 2.98 5.47 27.79
N MET A 152 1.66 5.26 27.80
CA MET A 152 0.76 5.79 28.83
C MET A 152 1.16 5.27 30.22
N THR A 153 1.42 3.96 30.35
CA THR A 153 1.87 3.35 31.60
C THR A 153 3.18 3.96 32.09
N SER A 154 4.10 4.26 31.16
CA SER A 154 5.39 4.88 31.51
C SER A 154 5.23 6.32 32.01
N ILE A 155 4.26 7.07 31.48
CA ILE A 155 3.92 8.43 31.97
C ILE A 155 3.35 8.33 33.38
N ASP A 156 2.36 7.44 33.60
CA ASP A 156 1.71 7.27 34.88
C ASP A 156 2.69 6.83 35.98
N ALA A 157 3.71 6.05 35.61
CA ALA A 157 4.77 5.64 36.53
C ALA A 157 5.81 6.73 36.83
N ALA A 158 5.87 7.78 36.00
CA ALA A 158 6.80 8.90 36.15
C ALA A 158 6.17 10.12 36.86
N ALA A 159 4.85 10.11 37.03
CA ALA A 159 4.07 11.17 37.69
C ALA A 159 3.93 10.89 39.20
#